data_341a055da0f432fdd5575d182c36e797
#
_entry.id   341a055da0f432fdd5575d182c36e797
#
_cell.length_a   1.000
_cell.length_b   1.000
_cell.length_c   1.000
_cell.angle_alpha   90.00
_cell.angle_beta   90.00
_cell.angle_gamma   90.00
#
_symmetry.space_group_name_H-M   'P 1'
#
loop_
_entity.id
_entity.type
_entity.pdbx_description
1 polymer ?
#
loop_
_entity_poly.entity_id
_entity_poly.type
_entity_poly.pdbx_seq_one_letter_code
_entity_poly.pdbx_strand_id
1 'polypeptide(L)'
;MKESCIVRLLRAPDIELVDFAIRRANLTWKEALAVDLCGRRGYTQESAAEHAGYSVDAMQKWYRSGIAKLSLAWGGCWWVCAIADAAETLDL
;
A
#
# COMPACT_ATOMS: atom_id res chain seq x y z
N MET A 1 7.82 12.15 -3.00
CA MET A 1 6.50 11.58 -3.39
C MET A 1 5.55 11.64 -2.21
N LYS A 2 4.33 12.01 -2.47
CA LYS A 2 3.30 12.04 -1.44
C LYS A 2 2.80 10.63 -1.14
N GLU A 3 2.42 10.40 0.10
CA GLU A 3 1.87 9.13 0.55
C GLU A 3 0.68 8.67 -0.29
N SER A 4 -0.16 9.60 -0.75
CA SER A 4 -1.31 9.30 -1.61
C SER A 4 -0.91 8.64 -2.94
N CYS A 5 0.27 8.91 -3.48
CA CYS A 5 0.76 8.27 -4.71
C CYS A 5 1.05 6.78 -4.45
N ILE A 6 1.57 6.45 -3.28
CA ILE A 6 1.82 5.06 -2.89
C ILE A 6 0.50 4.29 -2.77
N VAL A 7 -0.50 4.91 -2.16
CA VAL A 7 -1.83 4.27 -2.02
C VAL A 7 -2.44 4.02 -3.40
N ARG A 8 -2.32 4.96 -4.33
CA ARG A 8 -2.81 4.78 -5.69
C ARG A 8 -2.07 3.67 -6.43
N LEU A 9 -0.75 3.58 -6.23
CA LEU A 9 0.05 2.49 -6.80
C LEU A 9 -0.46 1.13 -6.32
N LEU A 10 -0.77 1.01 -5.04
CA LEU A 10 -1.26 -0.24 -4.46
C LEU A 10 -2.60 -0.68 -5.06
N ARG A 11 -3.38 0.26 -5.59
CA ARG A 11 -4.67 -0.01 -6.22
C ARG A 11 -4.60 -0.10 -7.74
N ALA A 12 -3.38 -0.07 -8.30
CA ALA A 12 -3.20 -0.23 -9.73
C ALA A 12 -3.71 -1.60 -10.20
N PRO A 13 -4.25 -1.69 -11.42
CA PRO A 13 -4.82 -2.95 -11.92
C PRO A 13 -3.76 -4.02 -12.21
N ASP A 14 -2.50 -3.66 -12.36
CA ASP A 14 -1.42 -4.62 -12.60
C ASP A 14 -0.95 -5.21 -11.27
N ILE A 15 -1.52 -6.36 -10.91
CA ILE A 15 -1.24 -7.04 -9.63
C ILE A 15 0.23 -7.44 -9.53
N GLU A 16 0.83 -7.90 -10.62
CA GLU A 16 2.24 -8.34 -10.62
C GLU A 16 3.17 -7.17 -10.31
N LEU A 17 2.90 -6.01 -10.87
CA LEU A 17 3.68 -4.82 -10.61
C LEU A 17 3.56 -4.37 -9.15
N VAL A 18 2.36 -4.42 -8.61
CA VAL A 18 2.12 -4.06 -7.20
C VAL A 18 2.85 -5.03 -6.28
N ASP A 19 2.77 -6.33 -6.55
CA ASP A 19 3.48 -7.35 -5.77
C ASP A 19 4.99 -7.14 -5.85
N PHE A 20 5.51 -6.81 -7.01
CA PHE A 20 6.93 -6.50 -7.18
C PHE A 20 7.33 -5.29 -6.32
N ALA A 21 6.54 -4.23 -6.36
CA ALA A 21 6.81 -3.02 -5.59
C ALA A 21 6.83 -3.30 -4.07
N ILE A 22 5.88 -4.09 -3.59
CA ILE A 22 5.79 -4.45 -2.18
C ILE A 22 7.02 -5.28 -1.77
N ARG A 23 7.38 -6.27 -2.56
CA ARG A 23 8.53 -7.14 -2.26
C ARG A 23 9.85 -6.36 -2.20
N ARG A 24 10.02 -5.38 -3.09
CA ARG A 24 11.26 -4.58 -3.13
C ARG A 24 11.37 -3.62 -1.94
N ALA A 25 10.28 -3.33 -1.27
CA ALA A 25 10.28 -2.46 -0.09
C ALA A 25 10.68 -3.18 1.20
N ASN A 26 10.82 -4.51 1.17
CA ASN A 26 11.23 -5.33 2.32
C ASN A 26 10.30 -5.15 3.53
N LEU A 27 9.00 -5.22 3.32
CA LEU A 27 8.03 -5.16 4.40
C LEU A 27 8.10 -6.43 5.24
N THR A 28 7.88 -6.29 6.55
CA THR A 28 7.62 -7.47 7.39
C THR A 28 6.27 -8.05 6.98
N TRP A 29 5.99 -9.30 7.36
CA TRP A 29 4.71 -9.93 6.99
C TRP A 29 3.51 -9.18 7.60
N LYS A 30 3.69 -8.57 8.78
CA LYS A 30 2.65 -7.76 9.43
C LYS A 30 2.38 -6.47 8.67
N GLU A 31 3.44 -5.80 8.24
CA GLU A 31 3.34 -4.60 7.41
C GLU A 31 2.69 -4.93 6.07
N ALA A 32 3.10 -6.03 5.44
CA ALA A 32 2.53 -6.47 4.17
C ALA A 32 1.04 -6.80 4.32
N LEU A 33 0.64 -7.43 5.42
CA LEU A 33 -0.76 -7.72 5.71
C LEU A 33 -1.57 -6.42 5.82
N ALA A 34 -1.09 -5.45 6.59
CA ALA A 34 -1.79 -4.19 6.78
C ALA A 34 -1.89 -3.41 5.46
N VAL A 35 -0.82 -3.39 4.67
CA VAL A 35 -0.81 -2.73 3.36
C VAL A 35 -1.78 -3.42 2.40
N ASP A 36 -1.84 -4.75 2.42
CA ASP A 36 -2.78 -5.50 1.57
C ASP A 36 -4.23 -5.15 1.93
N LEU A 37 -4.58 -5.22 3.21
CA LEU A 37 -5.95 -5.00 3.63
C LEU A 37 -6.38 -3.54 3.48
N CYS A 38 -5.61 -2.61 4.01
CA CYS A 38 -5.98 -1.20 4.03
C CYS A 38 -5.64 -0.48 2.73
N GLY A 39 -4.50 -0.80 2.12
CA GLY A 39 -4.06 -0.13 0.90
C GLY A 39 -4.66 -0.72 -0.36
N ARG A 40 -4.51 -2.02 -0.57
CA ARG A 40 -4.95 -2.68 -1.82
C ARG A 40 -6.45 -2.94 -1.81
N ARG A 41 -6.99 -3.46 -0.72
CA ARG A 41 -8.40 -3.85 -0.63
C ARG A 41 -9.30 -2.74 -0.12
N GLY A 42 -8.72 -1.67 0.42
CA GLY A 42 -9.47 -0.50 0.84
C GLY A 42 -10.24 -0.66 2.15
N TYR A 43 -9.89 -1.65 2.98
CA TYR A 43 -10.52 -1.80 4.28
C TYR A 43 -10.15 -0.62 5.18
N THR A 44 -11.05 -0.22 6.05
CA THR A 44 -10.70 0.69 7.14
C THR A 44 -9.78 -0.05 8.11
N GLN A 45 -9.03 0.68 8.92
CA GLN A 45 -8.15 0.06 9.91
C GLN A 45 -8.94 -0.80 10.89
N GLU A 46 -10.14 -0.36 11.24
CA GLU A 46 -11.03 -1.12 12.13
C GLU A 46 -11.49 -2.43 11.50
N SER A 47 -11.95 -2.38 10.25
CA SER A 47 -12.38 -3.57 9.52
C SER A 47 -11.22 -4.52 9.27
N ALA A 48 -10.05 -3.99 8.93
CA ALA A 48 -8.86 -4.79 8.71
C ALA A 48 -8.42 -5.51 9.98
N ALA A 49 -8.43 -4.80 11.11
CA ALA A 49 -8.07 -5.38 12.41
C ALA A 49 -9.02 -6.52 12.78
N GLU A 50 -10.31 -6.31 12.61
CA GLU A 50 -11.32 -7.33 12.88
C GLU A 50 -11.14 -8.55 11.98
N HIS A 51 -10.93 -8.32 10.68
CA HIS A 51 -10.75 -9.38 9.71
C HIS A 51 -9.51 -10.23 10.02
N ALA A 52 -8.42 -9.60 10.43
CA ALA A 52 -7.14 -10.26 10.67
C ALA A 52 -7.00 -10.78 12.11
N GLY A 53 -7.86 -10.38 13.01
CA GLY A 53 -7.79 -10.81 14.42
C GLY A 53 -6.77 -10.05 15.25
N TYR A 54 -6.48 -8.81 14.92
CA TYR A 54 -5.53 -7.95 15.64
C TYR A 54 -6.23 -6.69 16.16
N SER A 55 -5.53 -5.93 17.02
CA SER A 55 -6.05 -4.66 17.50
C SER A 55 -5.97 -3.58 16.43
N VAL A 56 -6.82 -2.56 16.53
CA VAL A 56 -6.80 -1.41 15.62
C VAL A 56 -5.46 -0.68 15.72
N ASP A 57 -4.93 -0.52 16.94
CA ASP A 57 -3.65 0.15 17.16
C ASP A 57 -2.50 -0.57 16.45
N ALA A 58 -2.47 -1.91 16.54
CA ALA A 58 -1.46 -2.70 15.84
C ALA A 58 -1.58 -2.56 14.34
N MET A 59 -2.81 -2.66 13.80
CA MET A 59 -3.06 -2.52 12.37
C MET A 59 -2.63 -1.15 11.86
N GLN A 60 -2.97 -0.10 12.59
CA GLN A 60 -2.59 1.27 12.26
C GLN A 60 -1.07 1.44 12.21
N LYS A 61 -0.38 0.91 13.23
CA LYS A 61 1.08 0.97 13.31
C LYS A 61 1.74 0.27 12.13
N TRP A 62 1.29 -0.93 11.81
CA TRP A 62 1.86 -1.72 10.71
C TRP A 62 1.58 -1.07 9.35
N TYR A 63 0.41 -0.52 9.18
CA TYR A 63 0.07 0.19 7.94
C TYR A 63 0.96 1.41 7.73
N ARG A 64 1.12 2.25 8.76
CA ARG A 64 1.99 3.41 8.70
C ARG A 64 3.44 3.03 8.38
N SER A 65 3.93 2.00 9.06
CA SER A 65 5.30 1.52 8.86
C SER A 65 5.48 0.98 7.44
N GLY A 66 4.52 0.21 6.95
CA GLY A 66 4.55 -0.33 5.59
C GLY A 66 4.54 0.76 4.52
N ILE A 67 3.65 1.75 4.67
CA ILE A 67 3.56 2.87 3.74
C ILE A 67 4.85 3.70 3.77
N ALA A 68 5.44 3.91 4.96
CA ALA A 68 6.71 4.63 5.08
C ALA A 68 7.84 3.93 4.33
N LYS A 69 7.93 2.61 4.45
CA LYS A 69 8.94 1.81 3.74
C LYS A 69 8.73 1.86 2.23
N LEU A 70 7.48 1.77 1.77
CA LEU A 70 7.16 1.89 0.36
C LEU A 70 7.53 3.28 -0.17
N SER A 71 7.25 4.33 0.59
CA SER A 71 7.59 5.70 0.22
C SER A 71 9.12 5.89 0.12
N LEU A 72 9.87 5.28 1.02
CA LEU A 72 11.34 5.31 0.96
C LEU A 72 11.86 4.56 -0.25
N ALA A 73 11.30 3.40 -0.53
CA ALA A 73 11.76 2.56 -1.65
C ALA A 73 11.45 3.20 -3.02
N TRP A 74 10.31 3.82 -3.17
CA TRP A 74 9.80 4.27 -4.47
C TRP A 74 9.59 5.78 -4.58
N GLY A 75 9.82 6.54 -3.52
CA GLY A 75 9.50 7.96 -3.47
C GLY A 75 10.20 8.82 -4.51
N GLY A 76 11.38 8.40 -4.98
CA GLY A 76 12.12 9.11 -6.02
C GLY A 76 11.85 8.61 -7.43
N CYS A 77 10.98 7.64 -7.62
CA CYS A 77 10.75 7.01 -8.93
C CYS A 77 9.62 7.68 -9.67
N TRP A 78 9.95 8.38 -10.77
CA TRP A 78 8.95 9.07 -11.59
C TRP A 78 7.90 8.12 -12.18
N TRP A 79 8.31 6.89 -12.53
CA TRP A 79 7.39 5.93 -13.13
C TRP A 79 6.31 5.45 -12.16
N VAL A 80 6.58 5.48 -10.86
CA VAL A 80 5.58 5.15 -9.84
C VAL A 80 4.44 6.17 -9.88
N CYS A 81 4.77 7.45 -9.99
CA CYS A 81 3.76 8.50 -10.13
C CYS A 81 2.97 8.34 -11.43
N ALA A 82 3.65 8.01 -12.54
CA ALA A 82 3.00 7.82 -13.83
C ALA A 82 2.02 6.66 -13.78
N ILE A 83 2.37 5.55 -13.12
CA ILE A 83 1.49 4.40 -12.95
C ILE A 83 0.29 4.76 -12.09
N ALA A 84 0.52 5.48 -10.99
CA ALA A 84 -0.57 5.93 -10.11
C ALA A 84 -1.55 6.83 -10.86
N ASP A 85 -1.04 7.74 -11.68
CA ASP A 85 -1.87 8.63 -12.49
C ASP A 85 -2.66 7.85 -13.54
N ALA A 86 -2.02 6.87 -14.19
CA ALA A 86 -2.69 6.02 -15.18
C ALA A 86 -3.81 5.20 -14.55
N ALA A 87 -3.58 4.64 -13.36
CA ALA A 87 -4.59 3.88 -12.63
C ALA A 87 -5.79 4.76 -12.27
N GLU A 88 -5.55 6.00 -11.85
CA GLU A 88 -6.60 6.96 -11.54
C GLU A 88 -7.42 7.29 -12.79
N THR A 89 -6.76 7.46 -13.92
CA THR A 89 -7.43 7.74 -15.19
C THR A 89 -8.31 6.56 -15.62
N LEU A 90 -7.83 5.33 -15.41
CA LEU A 90 -8.58 4.13 -15.79
C LEU A 90 -9.84 3.91 -14.93
N ASP A 91 -9.90 4.48 -13.75
CA ASP A 91 -11.05 4.38 -12.86
C ASP A 91 -12.21 5.28 -13.30
N LEU A 92 -12.01 6.09 -14.29
CA LEU A 92 -13.06 6.92 -14.86
C LEU A 92 -13.93 6.11 -15.84
#